data_f05619f88014443926019c31f13d3a6e
#
_entry.id   f05619f88014443926019c31f13d3a6e
#
_cell.length_a   1.000
_cell.length_b   1.000
_cell.length_c   1.000
_cell.angle_alpha   90.00
_cell.angle_beta   90.00
_cell.angle_gamma   90.00
#
_symmetry.space_group_name_H-M   'P 1'
#
loop_
_entity.id
_entity.type
_entity.pdbx_description
1 polymer ?
#
loop_
_entity_poly.entity_id
_entity_poly.type
_entity_poly.pdbx_seq_one_letter_code
_entity_poly.pdbx_strand_id
1 'polypeptide(L)'
;LDYELNDQVTLTVGGRSIDEDKRSQACDGGYPACPNLNTDASAGWTKFTPKVALKYQLNPDVMMYALHSKGYRSGGFNGRWGSLNSATIPYDPETVTNTEFGVKTTLKDNRVHFNFTVFSMDYEDKQIDVDVVDTSAALGRSTVAANVAEATFRGIEIEIHALVNENFSIDANLGTLAAEFGEFFADFTGSGVDADYSYLEPLRAPRLTWTLGGTYNFPGISRGEAYVRASAHHIGDHHVSQLNTPTTFNEDQTLVDFSVNRVIDNAKISVFGRNLTNEEGFTVGYDVFAGAAWSYAMARAPRTWGVEMTYSF
;
A
#
# COMPACT_ATOMS: atom_id res chain seq x y z
N LEU A 1 6.54 7.80 -25.14
CA LEU A 1 6.12 7.98 -26.53
C LEU A 1 4.91 7.10 -26.79
N ASP A 2 3.86 7.68 -27.39
CA ASP A 2 2.67 6.97 -27.81
C ASP A 2 2.63 6.94 -29.33
N TYR A 3 2.42 5.75 -29.87
CA TYR A 3 2.32 5.51 -31.31
C TYR A 3 0.92 4.99 -31.63
N GLU A 4 0.14 5.75 -32.35
CA GLU A 4 -1.14 5.31 -32.89
C GLU A 4 -0.86 4.40 -34.10
N LEU A 5 -0.99 3.09 -33.91
CA LEU A 5 -0.79 2.10 -34.97
C LEU A 5 -1.96 2.10 -35.96
N ASN A 6 -3.13 2.42 -35.47
CA ASN A 6 -4.37 2.73 -36.22
C ASN A 6 -5.38 3.39 -35.26
N ASP A 7 -6.59 3.69 -35.72
CA ASP A 7 -7.65 4.36 -34.93
C ASP A 7 -8.05 3.63 -33.65
N GLN A 8 -7.73 2.35 -33.53
CA GLN A 8 -8.10 1.51 -32.37
C GLN A 8 -6.91 1.10 -31.51
N VAL A 9 -5.69 1.11 -32.03
CA VAL A 9 -4.52 0.55 -31.35
C VAL A 9 -3.46 1.61 -31.10
N THR A 10 -3.13 1.80 -29.84
CA THR A 10 -2.02 2.67 -29.41
C THR A 10 -0.95 1.84 -28.70
N LEU A 11 0.28 1.96 -29.14
CA LEU A 11 1.47 1.41 -28.47
C LEU A 11 2.16 2.51 -27.68
N THR A 12 2.31 2.33 -26.39
CA THR A 12 3.11 3.21 -25.52
C THR A 12 4.44 2.55 -25.22
N VAL A 13 5.55 3.25 -25.47
CA VAL A 13 6.89 2.84 -25.08
C VAL A 13 7.53 3.96 -24.27
N GLY A 14 8.03 3.63 -23.10
CA GLY A 14 8.66 4.57 -22.18
C GLY A 14 9.84 3.95 -21.43
N GLY A 15 10.63 4.82 -20.85
CA GLY A 15 11.71 4.42 -19.96
C GLY A 15 12.20 5.62 -19.16
N ARG A 16 12.64 5.34 -17.94
CA ARG A 16 13.24 6.34 -17.05
C ARG A 16 14.62 5.85 -16.64
N SER A 17 15.64 6.67 -16.85
CA SER A 17 16.97 6.49 -16.26
C SER A 17 17.03 7.26 -14.96
N ILE A 18 17.50 6.61 -13.93
CA ILE A 18 17.64 7.16 -12.57
C ILE A 18 19.10 7.00 -12.20
N ASP A 19 19.70 8.10 -11.74
CA ASP A 19 21.05 8.15 -11.21
C ASP A 19 21.00 8.91 -9.88
N GLU A 20 21.39 8.24 -8.80
CA GLU A 20 21.20 8.74 -7.44
C GLU A 20 22.47 8.54 -6.62
N ASP A 21 22.89 9.60 -5.95
CA ASP A 21 23.95 9.58 -4.93
C ASP A 21 23.34 9.93 -3.57
N LYS A 22 23.63 9.12 -2.55
CA LYS A 22 23.21 9.35 -1.18
C LYS A 22 24.41 9.37 -0.24
N ARG A 23 24.30 10.20 0.80
CA ARG A 23 25.33 10.34 1.83
C ARG A 23 24.69 10.17 3.21
N SER A 24 25.31 9.35 4.05
CA SER A 24 24.95 9.20 5.45
C SER A 24 26.04 9.82 6.33
N GLN A 25 25.62 10.70 7.22
CA GLN A 25 26.48 11.30 8.23
C GLN A 25 25.83 11.09 9.59
N ALA A 26 26.55 10.51 10.52
CA ALA A 26 26.07 10.25 11.85
C ALA A 26 27.12 10.66 12.91
N CYS A 27 26.62 10.96 14.11
CA CYS A 27 27.44 11.29 15.25
C CYS A 27 26.92 10.63 16.52
N ASP A 28 27.80 10.28 17.40
CA ASP A 28 27.49 9.77 18.72
C ASP A 28 27.25 10.95 19.69
N GLY A 29 26.06 10.98 20.34
CA GLY A 29 25.73 12.00 21.32
C GLY A 29 24.44 12.78 21.12
N GLY A 30 23.73 12.58 20.02
CA GLY A 30 22.43 13.21 19.75
C GLY A 30 22.49 14.73 19.50
N TYR A 31 21.41 15.27 18.92
CA TYR A 31 21.27 16.72 18.67
C TYR A 31 20.85 17.45 19.94
N PRO A 32 21.45 18.61 20.31
CA PRO A 32 22.45 19.43 19.57
C PRO A 32 23.93 19.12 19.90
N ALA A 33 24.22 18.03 20.57
CA ALA A 33 25.56 17.74 21.10
C ALA A 33 26.49 17.04 20.08
N CYS A 34 26.25 17.20 18.76
CA CYS A 34 27.08 16.67 17.69
C CYS A 34 28.13 17.70 17.19
N PRO A 35 29.20 18.00 17.93
CA PRO A 35 30.16 18.98 17.48
C PRO A 35 31.04 18.52 16.33
N ASN A 36 31.14 17.18 16.12
CA ASN A 36 31.90 16.57 15.05
C ASN A 36 31.14 15.37 14.50
N LEU A 37 31.14 15.21 13.18
CA LEU A 37 30.64 14.00 12.52
C LEU A 37 31.61 12.85 12.78
N ASN A 38 31.11 11.71 13.24
CA ASN A 38 31.91 10.54 13.54
C ASN A 38 31.99 9.59 12.37
N THR A 39 30.98 9.65 11.47
CA THR A 39 30.92 8.82 10.28
C THR A 39 30.47 9.61 9.06
N ASP A 40 30.96 9.17 7.90
CA ASP A 40 30.61 9.73 6.60
C ASP A 40 30.71 8.61 5.55
N ALA A 41 29.57 8.21 4.99
CA ALA A 41 29.49 7.18 3.97
C ALA A 41 28.67 7.67 2.77
N SER A 42 29.05 7.23 1.57
CA SER A 42 28.35 7.55 0.32
C SER A 42 28.08 6.27 -0.44
N ALA A 43 26.95 6.21 -1.12
CA ALA A 43 26.60 5.15 -2.06
C ALA A 43 25.77 5.72 -3.21
N GLY A 44 25.96 5.18 -4.41
CA GLY A 44 25.23 5.62 -5.60
C GLY A 44 24.67 4.45 -6.37
N TRP A 45 23.55 4.65 -7.04
CA TRP A 45 22.86 3.63 -7.82
C TRP A 45 22.33 4.21 -9.13
N THR A 46 22.48 3.42 -10.19
CA THR A 46 21.92 3.76 -11.50
C THR A 46 20.96 2.65 -11.92
N LYS A 47 19.75 3.00 -12.30
CA LYS A 47 18.71 2.06 -12.79
C LYS A 47 17.98 2.61 -14.00
N PHE A 48 17.59 1.70 -14.89
CA PHE A 48 16.69 1.99 -16.00
C PHE A 48 15.39 1.21 -15.82
N THR A 49 14.26 1.90 -15.88
CA THR A 49 12.92 1.32 -15.70
C THR A 49 12.12 1.47 -16.98
N PRO A 50 12.04 0.40 -17.82
CA PRO A 50 11.26 0.40 -19.06
C PRO A 50 9.78 0.23 -18.78
N LYS A 51 8.95 0.70 -19.72
CA LYS A 51 7.51 0.49 -19.79
C LYS A 51 7.10 0.26 -21.24
N VAL A 52 6.30 -0.78 -21.48
CA VAL A 52 5.60 -1.03 -22.74
C VAL A 52 4.13 -1.28 -22.42
N ALA A 53 3.24 -0.60 -23.14
CA ALA A 53 1.81 -0.85 -23.01
C ALA A 53 1.15 -0.84 -24.38
N LEU A 54 0.18 -1.72 -24.56
CA LEU A 54 -0.68 -1.78 -25.73
C LEU A 54 -2.10 -1.48 -25.27
N LYS A 55 -2.72 -0.48 -25.87
CA LYS A 55 -4.12 -0.10 -25.70
C LYS A 55 -4.88 -0.50 -26.95
N TYR A 56 -6.02 -1.14 -26.78
CA TYR A 56 -6.97 -1.48 -27.86
C TYR A 56 -8.35 -0.92 -27.53
N GLN A 57 -8.80 0.05 -28.32
CA GLN A 57 -10.14 0.63 -28.25
C GLN A 57 -11.08 -0.24 -29.10
N LEU A 58 -11.79 -1.18 -28.48
CA LEU A 58 -12.69 -2.10 -29.16
C LEU A 58 -13.86 -1.35 -29.79
N ASN A 59 -14.45 -0.42 -29.06
CA ASN A 59 -15.48 0.53 -29.47
C ASN A 59 -15.45 1.76 -28.54
N PRO A 60 -16.27 2.80 -28.71
CA PRO A 60 -16.23 4.01 -27.86
C PRO A 60 -16.39 3.71 -26.37
N ASP A 61 -17.06 2.61 -26.00
CA ASP A 61 -17.42 2.29 -24.62
C ASP A 61 -16.47 1.27 -23.96
N VAL A 62 -15.62 0.58 -24.75
CA VAL A 62 -14.80 -0.55 -24.25
C VAL A 62 -13.35 -0.39 -24.69
N MET A 63 -12.46 -0.32 -23.73
CA MET A 63 -11.01 -0.28 -23.93
C MET A 63 -10.35 -1.45 -23.20
N MET A 64 -9.45 -2.14 -23.86
CA MET A 64 -8.58 -3.18 -23.31
C MET A 64 -7.13 -2.71 -23.33
N TYR A 65 -6.34 -3.22 -22.39
CA TYR A 65 -4.90 -2.91 -22.39
C TYR A 65 -4.08 -4.07 -21.83
N ALA A 66 -2.83 -4.11 -22.26
CA ALA A 66 -1.79 -4.92 -21.67
C ALA A 66 -0.60 -4.02 -21.33
N LEU A 67 0.00 -4.22 -20.17
CA LEU A 67 1.12 -3.43 -19.66
C LEU A 67 2.22 -4.36 -19.17
N HIS A 68 3.46 -4.04 -19.52
CA HIS A 68 4.65 -4.60 -18.89
C HIS A 68 5.60 -3.45 -18.51
N SER A 69 6.02 -3.42 -17.24
CA SER A 69 6.87 -2.33 -16.75
C SER A 69 7.77 -2.78 -15.61
N LYS A 70 8.91 -2.10 -15.45
CA LYS A 70 9.73 -2.20 -14.24
C LYS A 70 9.53 -0.98 -13.35
N GLY A 71 9.38 -1.24 -12.04
CA GLY A 71 9.42 -0.25 -10.97
C GLY A 71 10.76 -0.31 -10.22
N TYR A 72 11.06 0.75 -9.48
CA TYR A 72 12.30 0.92 -8.75
C TYR A 72 12.07 1.65 -7.44
N ARG A 73 12.60 1.10 -6.36
CA ARG A 73 12.74 1.77 -5.07
C ARG A 73 14.21 1.92 -4.76
N SER A 74 14.63 3.13 -4.44
CA SER A 74 16.02 3.48 -4.21
C SER A 74 16.64 2.71 -3.05
N GLY A 75 17.91 2.37 -3.18
CA GLY A 75 18.77 2.02 -2.06
C GLY A 75 18.97 3.20 -1.10
N GLY A 76 19.66 2.99 -0.01
CA GLY A 76 19.85 4.04 0.98
C GLY A 76 20.68 3.60 2.17
N PHE A 77 20.62 4.42 3.22
CA PHE A 77 21.24 4.16 4.51
C PHE A 77 20.17 4.08 5.59
N ASN A 78 20.48 3.32 6.64
CA ASN A 78 19.55 3.12 7.75
C ASN A 78 19.43 4.38 8.62
N GLY A 79 18.22 4.92 8.72
CA GLY A 79 17.91 6.04 9.61
C GLY A 79 17.64 5.64 11.08
N ARG A 80 17.46 4.34 11.33
CA ARG A 80 17.22 3.74 12.65
C ARG A 80 18.40 2.83 13.01
N TRP A 81 19.54 3.41 13.18
CA TRP A 81 20.76 2.68 13.48
C TRP A 81 20.97 2.50 15.00
N GLY A 82 21.49 1.36 15.40
CA GLY A 82 21.86 1.08 16.80
C GLY A 82 23.30 1.46 17.13
N SER A 83 24.13 1.64 16.10
CA SER A 83 25.53 2.08 16.22
C SER A 83 25.95 2.93 15.03
N LEU A 84 27.07 3.66 15.15
CA LEU A 84 27.64 4.43 14.04
C LEU A 84 28.02 3.53 12.84
N ASN A 85 28.38 2.28 13.10
CA ASN A 85 28.72 1.33 12.05
C ASN A 85 27.48 0.99 11.21
N SER A 86 26.34 0.66 11.85
CA SER A 86 25.10 0.35 11.14
C SER A 86 24.50 1.54 10.39
N ALA A 87 24.82 2.77 10.81
CA ALA A 87 24.45 4.00 10.09
C ALA A 87 25.14 4.16 8.73
N THR A 88 26.26 3.48 8.51
CA THR A 88 27.09 3.62 7.30
C THR A 88 26.95 2.46 6.33
N ILE A 89 26.21 1.41 6.70
CA ILE A 89 25.94 0.26 5.82
C ILE A 89 24.80 0.63 4.86
N PRO A 90 25.06 0.75 3.56
CA PRO A 90 24.00 0.96 2.59
C PRO A 90 23.23 -0.33 2.33
N TYR A 91 21.95 -0.20 1.99
CA TYR A 91 21.16 -1.25 1.36
C TYR A 91 20.89 -0.90 -0.10
N ASP A 92 20.76 -1.92 -0.93
CA ASP A 92 20.61 -1.79 -2.36
C ASP A 92 19.16 -1.49 -2.79
N PRO A 93 18.95 -1.04 -4.04
CA PRO A 93 17.60 -0.84 -4.58
C PRO A 93 16.79 -2.13 -4.66
N GLU A 94 15.49 -1.99 -4.44
CA GLU A 94 14.47 -2.99 -4.74
C GLU A 94 13.89 -2.73 -6.14
N THR A 95 13.63 -3.77 -6.92
CA THR A 95 12.95 -3.65 -8.20
C THR A 95 11.70 -4.51 -8.25
N VAL A 96 10.72 -4.08 -9.05
CA VAL A 96 9.50 -4.85 -9.32
C VAL A 96 9.25 -4.90 -10.82
N THR A 97 8.97 -6.09 -11.33
CA THR A 97 8.47 -6.29 -12.69
C THR A 97 6.96 -6.49 -12.61
N ASN A 98 6.19 -5.59 -13.23
CA ASN A 98 4.73 -5.67 -13.27
C ASN A 98 4.27 -6.05 -14.68
N THR A 99 3.40 -7.06 -14.76
CA THR A 99 2.65 -7.44 -15.96
C THR A 99 1.17 -7.38 -15.64
N GLU A 100 0.42 -6.64 -16.45
CA GLU A 100 -0.98 -6.34 -16.20
C GLU A 100 -1.79 -6.43 -17.48
N PHE A 101 -3.00 -6.96 -17.37
CA PHE A 101 -4.02 -6.92 -18.41
C PHE A 101 -5.31 -6.38 -17.82
N GLY A 102 -5.98 -5.48 -18.52
CA GLY A 102 -7.22 -4.91 -18.03
C GLY A 102 -8.21 -4.54 -19.11
N VAL A 103 -9.46 -4.38 -18.66
CA VAL A 103 -10.60 -3.91 -19.47
C VAL A 103 -11.24 -2.74 -18.72
N LYS A 104 -11.46 -1.64 -19.42
CA LYS A 104 -12.18 -0.48 -18.89
C LYS A 104 -13.40 -0.22 -19.75
N THR A 105 -14.55 -0.06 -19.11
CA THR A 105 -15.81 0.14 -19.83
C THR A 105 -16.58 1.33 -19.30
N THR A 106 -17.30 1.98 -20.21
CA THR A 106 -18.23 3.06 -19.91
C THR A 106 -19.53 2.75 -20.64
N LEU A 107 -20.51 2.21 -19.94
CA LEU A 107 -21.70 1.62 -20.50
C LEU A 107 -22.96 2.44 -20.19
N LYS A 108 -24.03 2.23 -20.94
CA LYS A 108 -25.36 2.84 -20.72
C LYS A 108 -25.30 4.38 -20.62
N ASP A 109 -24.75 5.02 -21.63
CA ASP A 109 -24.65 6.49 -21.69
C ASP A 109 -23.94 7.08 -20.44
N ASN A 110 -22.76 6.53 -20.10
CA ASN A 110 -21.92 6.91 -18.95
C ASN A 110 -22.55 6.61 -17.56
N ARG A 111 -23.57 5.76 -17.49
CA ARG A 111 -24.20 5.43 -16.21
C ARG A 111 -23.53 4.28 -15.48
N VAL A 112 -22.76 3.44 -16.17
CA VAL A 112 -22.07 2.30 -15.57
C VAL A 112 -20.61 2.29 -16.03
N HIS A 113 -19.71 2.40 -15.08
CA HIS A 113 -18.29 2.15 -15.27
C HIS A 113 -17.95 0.81 -14.65
N PHE A 114 -17.33 -0.06 -15.43
CA PHE A 114 -16.83 -1.35 -14.98
C PHE A 114 -15.39 -1.49 -15.44
N ASN A 115 -14.48 -1.70 -14.49
CA ASN A 115 -13.08 -1.96 -14.74
C ASN A 115 -12.72 -3.34 -14.19
N PHE A 116 -11.92 -4.06 -14.93
CA PHE A 116 -11.37 -5.35 -14.55
C PHE A 116 -9.87 -5.36 -14.84
N THR A 117 -9.08 -5.83 -13.89
CA THR A 117 -7.63 -5.94 -14.02
C THR A 117 -7.16 -7.28 -13.44
N VAL A 118 -6.22 -7.92 -14.12
CA VAL A 118 -5.42 -9.03 -13.60
C VAL A 118 -3.95 -8.63 -13.67
N PHE A 119 -3.18 -8.91 -12.63
CA PHE A 119 -1.80 -8.51 -12.54
C PHE A 119 -0.90 -9.57 -11.91
N SER A 120 0.39 -9.48 -12.26
CA SER A 120 1.49 -10.19 -11.58
C SER A 120 2.63 -9.20 -11.37
N MET A 121 3.10 -9.10 -10.13
CA MET A 121 4.24 -8.30 -9.72
C MET A 121 5.29 -9.21 -9.10
N ASP A 122 6.49 -9.23 -9.68
CA ASP A 122 7.62 -9.99 -9.18
C ASP A 122 8.67 -9.00 -8.64
N TYR A 123 8.93 -9.08 -7.33
CA TYR A 123 9.90 -8.26 -6.62
C TYR A 123 11.24 -8.98 -6.51
N GLU A 124 12.31 -8.26 -6.85
CA GLU A 124 13.70 -8.66 -6.69
C GLU A 124 14.37 -7.74 -5.66
N ASP A 125 15.25 -8.29 -4.82
CA ASP A 125 16.02 -7.55 -3.81
C ASP A 125 15.12 -6.77 -2.85
N LYS A 126 14.00 -7.37 -2.41
CA LYS A 126 13.01 -6.71 -1.58
C LYS A 126 13.62 -6.24 -0.26
N GLN A 127 13.44 -4.94 0.03
CA GLN A 127 13.94 -4.30 1.24
C GLN A 127 13.04 -4.65 2.43
N ILE A 128 13.62 -5.32 3.42
CA ILE A 128 12.95 -5.73 4.67
C ILE A 128 13.80 -5.29 5.85
N ASP A 129 13.15 -4.85 6.95
CA ASP A 129 13.83 -4.57 8.20
C ASP A 129 14.22 -5.89 8.88
N VAL A 130 15.49 -6.09 9.14
CA VAL A 130 16.05 -7.28 9.80
C VAL A 130 16.96 -6.87 10.98
N ASP A 131 17.16 -7.77 11.93
CA ASP A 131 18.15 -7.57 12.97
C ASP A 131 19.51 -8.13 12.52
N VAL A 132 20.56 -7.38 12.79
CA VAL A 132 21.94 -7.81 12.50
C VAL A 132 22.76 -7.75 13.78
N VAL A 133 23.74 -8.65 13.90
CA VAL A 133 24.73 -8.56 14.99
C VAL A 133 25.50 -7.26 14.86
N ASP A 134 25.47 -6.47 15.90
CA ASP A 134 26.18 -5.19 15.98
C ASP A 134 26.77 -5.04 17.39
N THR A 135 28.00 -5.49 17.53
CA THR A 135 28.74 -5.47 18.81
C THR A 135 29.02 -4.05 19.30
N SER A 136 28.87 -3.03 18.43
CA SER A 136 29.00 -1.63 18.78
C SER A 136 27.70 -1.01 19.30
N ALA A 137 26.56 -1.67 19.06
CA ALA A 137 25.27 -1.23 19.56
C ALA A 137 25.07 -1.62 21.02
N ALA A 138 24.34 -0.81 21.79
CA ALA A 138 24.10 -1.04 23.23
C ALA A 138 23.42 -2.40 23.52
N LEU A 139 22.63 -2.96 22.58
CA LEU A 139 21.95 -4.23 22.67
C LEU A 139 22.69 -5.37 21.96
N GLY A 140 23.90 -5.14 21.44
CA GLY A 140 24.67 -6.10 20.66
C GLY A 140 24.13 -6.35 19.25
N ARG A 141 23.15 -5.57 18.79
CA ARG A 141 22.49 -5.69 17.49
C ARG A 141 21.89 -4.36 17.05
N SER A 142 21.62 -4.24 15.75
CA SER A 142 20.92 -3.13 15.12
C SER A 142 19.81 -3.66 14.21
N THR A 143 18.67 -2.97 14.15
CA THR A 143 17.65 -3.22 13.13
C THR A 143 18.00 -2.39 11.90
N VAL A 144 18.17 -3.04 10.77
CA VAL A 144 18.56 -2.41 9.51
C VAL A 144 17.63 -2.84 8.38
N ALA A 145 17.44 -2.00 7.38
CA ALA A 145 16.88 -2.43 6.12
C ALA A 145 17.96 -3.20 5.35
N ALA A 146 17.58 -4.36 4.82
CA ALA A 146 18.44 -5.20 4.00
C ALA A 146 17.66 -5.79 2.82
N ASN A 147 18.39 -6.15 1.76
CA ASN A 147 17.83 -6.80 0.57
C ASN A 147 17.90 -8.32 0.78
N VAL A 148 16.85 -8.92 1.32
CA VAL A 148 16.88 -10.30 1.83
C VAL A 148 15.78 -11.20 1.27
N ALA A 149 14.90 -10.66 0.43
CA ALA A 149 13.75 -11.44 -0.05
C ALA A 149 13.44 -11.18 -1.52
N GLU A 150 12.87 -12.19 -2.14
CA GLU A 150 12.06 -12.11 -3.35
C GLU A 150 10.59 -12.22 -2.95
N ALA A 151 9.69 -11.64 -3.71
CA ALA A 151 8.26 -11.78 -3.45
C ALA A 151 7.44 -11.68 -4.74
N THR A 152 6.37 -12.46 -4.82
CA THR A 152 5.42 -12.42 -5.93
C THR A 152 4.04 -12.04 -5.42
N PHE A 153 3.40 -11.11 -6.11
CA PHE A 153 2.03 -10.66 -5.85
C PHE A 153 1.20 -10.83 -7.12
N ARG A 154 0.14 -11.67 -7.06
CA ARG A 154 -0.77 -11.90 -8.19
C ARG A 154 -2.19 -11.64 -7.74
N GLY A 155 -2.96 -10.96 -8.58
CA GLY A 155 -4.30 -10.61 -8.16
C GLY A 155 -5.25 -10.24 -9.28
N ILE A 156 -6.50 -10.05 -8.87
CA ILE A 156 -7.59 -9.57 -9.70
C ILE A 156 -8.21 -8.38 -8.98
N GLU A 157 -8.51 -7.33 -9.73
CA GLU A 157 -9.25 -6.17 -9.26
C GLU A 157 -10.47 -5.93 -10.12
N ILE A 158 -11.60 -5.64 -9.48
CA ILE A 158 -12.85 -5.26 -10.11
C ILE A 158 -13.33 -3.96 -9.48
N GLU A 159 -13.65 -2.98 -10.29
CA GLU A 159 -14.25 -1.72 -9.87
C GLU A 159 -15.56 -1.49 -10.62
N ILE A 160 -16.61 -1.14 -9.89
CA ILE A 160 -17.92 -0.83 -10.44
C ILE A 160 -18.39 0.51 -9.84
N HIS A 161 -18.79 1.41 -10.71
CA HIS A 161 -19.59 2.58 -10.34
C HIS A 161 -20.83 2.64 -11.23
N ALA A 162 -22.02 2.70 -10.62
CA ALA A 162 -23.27 2.66 -11.35
C ALA A 162 -24.27 3.72 -10.84
N LEU A 163 -24.78 4.53 -11.76
CA LEU A 163 -25.98 5.35 -11.54
C LEU A 163 -27.21 4.47 -11.83
N VAL A 164 -27.77 3.86 -10.79
CA VAL A 164 -28.94 2.97 -10.91
C VAL A 164 -30.15 3.76 -11.41
N ASN A 165 -30.34 4.97 -10.86
CA ASN A 165 -31.28 5.96 -11.33
C ASN A 165 -30.76 7.38 -10.98
N GLU A 166 -31.53 8.43 -11.26
CA GLU A 166 -31.15 9.83 -11.03
C GLU A 166 -30.81 10.13 -9.55
N ASN A 167 -31.32 9.34 -8.62
CA ASN A 167 -31.19 9.56 -7.19
C ASN A 167 -30.32 8.52 -6.48
N PHE A 168 -30.00 7.40 -7.12
CA PHE A 168 -29.29 6.30 -6.47
C PHE A 168 -28.07 5.83 -7.26
N SER A 169 -26.92 5.87 -6.61
CA SER A 169 -25.66 5.33 -7.11
C SER A 169 -25.11 4.23 -6.23
N ILE A 170 -24.39 3.30 -6.84
CA ILE A 170 -23.66 2.21 -6.17
C ILE A 170 -22.21 2.29 -6.61
N ASP A 171 -21.31 2.07 -5.66
CA ASP A 171 -19.89 1.81 -5.88
C ASP A 171 -19.52 0.46 -5.26
N ALA A 172 -18.79 -0.36 -6.00
CA ALA A 172 -18.31 -1.65 -5.54
C ALA A 172 -16.89 -1.90 -6.05
N ASN A 173 -16.02 -2.38 -5.16
CA ASN A 173 -14.67 -2.80 -5.48
C ASN A 173 -14.43 -4.19 -4.91
N LEU A 174 -13.71 -5.02 -5.63
CA LEU A 174 -13.24 -6.33 -5.18
C LEU A 174 -11.78 -6.48 -5.57
N GLY A 175 -10.95 -6.89 -4.62
CA GLY A 175 -9.55 -7.26 -4.82
C GLY A 175 -9.30 -8.67 -4.30
N THR A 176 -8.65 -9.50 -5.12
CA THR A 176 -8.06 -10.75 -4.63
C THR A 176 -6.55 -10.68 -4.78
N LEU A 177 -5.83 -11.24 -3.83
CA LEU A 177 -4.38 -11.19 -3.79
C LEU A 177 -3.81 -12.54 -3.35
N ALA A 178 -2.95 -13.14 -4.16
CA ALA A 178 -2.03 -14.18 -3.77
C ALA A 178 -0.64 -13.52 -3.62
N ALA A 179 -0.15 -13.46 -2.40
CA ALA A 179 1.12 -12.84 -2.05
C ALA A 179 2.00 -13.88 -1.36
N GLU A 180 3.21 -14.08 -1.85
CA GLU A 180 4.14 -15.06 -1.33
C GLU A 180 5.58 -14.55 -1.41
N PHE A 181 6.41 -14.93 -0.45
CA PHE A 181 7.85 -14.79 -0.58
C PHE A 181 8.42 -15.94 -1.43
N GLY A 182 9.44 -15.62 -2.23
CA GLY A 182 10.35 -16.58 -2.83
C GLY A 182 11.46 -16.90 -1.84
N GLU A 183 12.74 -16.75 -2.26
CA GLU A 183 13.85 -16.86 -1.31
C GLU A 183 13.80 -15.72 -0.29
N PHE A 184 13.86 -16.08 0.99
CA PHE A 184 13.87 -15.13 2.08
C PHE A 184 14.74 -15.62 3.22
N PHE A 185 16.00 -15.20 3.24
CA PHE A 185 16.96 -15.54 4.28
C PHE A 185 17.34 -14.28 5.06
N ALA A 186 17.17 -14.33 6.37
CA ALA A 186 17.46 -13.20 7.26
C ALA A 186 17.80 -13.65 8.68
N ASP A 187 18.46 -12.80 9.44
CA ASP A 187 18.62 -12.96 10.89
C ASP A 187 17.69 -12.00 11.64
N PHE A 188 16.51 -12.49 12.07
CA PHE A 188 15.61 -11.72 12.95
C PHE A 188 15.95 -11.86 14.42
N THR A 189 16.94 -12.66 14.77
CA THR A 189 17.34 -12.92 16.17
C THR A 189 18.56 -12.12 16.60
N GLY A 190 19.31 -11.56 15.65
CA GLY A 190 20.61 -10.95 15.92
C GLY A 190 21.66 -11.96 16.36
N SER A 191 21.54 -13.22 15.94
CA SER A 191 22.48 -14.29 16.27
C SER A 191 23.70 -14.35 15.35
N GLY A 192 23.64 -13.64 14.22
CA GLY A 192 24.63 -13.70 13.14
C GLY A 192 24.44 -14.90 12.20
N VAL A 193 23.30 -15.58 12.27
CA VAL A 193 22.97 -16.74 11.41
C VAL A 193 21.64 -16.47 10.74
N ASP A 194 21.65 -16.44 9.41
CA ASP A 194 20.42 -16.33 8.62
C ASP A 194 19.62 -17.63 8.68
N ALA A 195 18.32 -17.50 8.80
CA ALA A 195 17.36 -18.59 8.71
C ALA A 195 16.42 -18.38 7.52
N ASP A 196 15.80 -19.46 7.05
CA ASP A 196 14.81 -19.41 5.98
C ASP A 196 13.44 -18.96 6.53
N TYR A 197 12.93 -17.85 6.01
CA TYR A 197 11.63 -17.26 6.32
C TYR A 197 10.69 -17.23 5.11
N SER A 198 10.98 -17.95 4.04
CA SER A 198 10.15 -18.02 2.82
C SER A 198 8.72 -18.47 3.08
N TYR A 199 8.47 -19.14 4.20
CA TYR A 199 7.15 -19.59 4.62
C TYR A 199 6.25 -18.47 5.23
N LEU A 200 6.82 -17.29 5.52
CA LEU A 200 6.05 -16.17 6.06
C LEU A 200 5.14 -15.58 4.98
N GLU A 201 4.01 -15.05 5.42
CA GLU A 201 3.12 -14.27 4.55
C GLU A 201 3.57 -12.81 4.52
N PRO A 202 3.57 -12.15 3.33
CA PRO A 202 3.81 -10.72 3.25
C PRO A 202 2.81 -9.93 4.11
N LEU A 203 3.33 -9.01 4.90
CA LEU A 203 2.49 -8.25 5.85
C LEU A 203 1.47 -7.36 5.12
N ARG A 204 0.27 -7.22 5.70
CA ARG A 204 -0.83 -6.41 5.17
C ARG A 204 -1.25 -6.80 3.74
N ALA A 205 -1.20 -8.08 3.44
CA ALA A 205 -1.54 -8.65 2.14
C ALA A 205 -2.76 -9.58 2.25
N PRO A 206 -3.95 -9.07 2.63
CA PRO A 206 -5.16 -9.90 2.74
C PRO A 206 -5.52 -10.51 1.38
N ARG A 207 -5.92 -11.79 1.40
CA ARG A 207 -6.27 -12.52 0.18
C ARG A 207 -7.53 -12.01 -0.50
N LEU A 208 -8.42 -11.38 0.27
CA LEU A 208 -9.68 -10.83 -0.22
C LEU A 208 -9.93 -9.47 0.43
N THR A 209 -10.25 -8.50 -0.40
CA THR A 209 -10.79 -7.21 0.04
C THR A 209 -12.00 -6.87 -0.83
N TRP A 210 -13.05 -6.31 -0.23
CA TRP A 210 -14.12 -5.73 -1.02
C TRP A 210 -14.73 -4.51 -0.31
N THR A 211 -15.30 -3.64 -1.12
CA THR A 211 -16.07 -2.49 -0.66
C THR A 211 -17.37 -2.46 -1.43
N LEU A 212 -18.47 -2.23 -0.74
CA LEU A 212 -19.77 -1.98 -1.34
C LEU A 212 -20.35 -0.72 -0.71
N GLY A 213 -20.67 0.28 -1.51
CA GLY A 213 -21.27 1.54 -1.08
C GLY A 213 -22.51 1.88 -1.88
N GLY A 214 -23.45 2.60 -1.25
CA GLY A 214 -24.61 3.14 -1.91
C GLY A 214 -24.88 4.56 -1.42
N THR A 215 -25.23 5.45 -2.34
CA THR A 215 -25.64 6.83 -2.05
C THR A 215 -27.02 7.08 -2.61
N TYR A 216 -27.93 7.57 -1.76
CA TYR A 216 -29.26 7.99 -2.17
C TYR A 216 -29.43 9.49 -1.94
N ASN A 217 -29.69 10.22 -3.01
CA ASN A 217 -29.99 11.64 -3.00
C ASN A 217 -31.50 11.85 -2.89
N PHE A 218 -31.94 12.63 -1.92
CA PHE A 218 -33.37 12.89 -1.72
C PHE A 218 -33.85 13.94 -2.72
N PRO A 219 -34.78 13.59 -3.64
CA PRO A 219 -35.36 14.56 -4.57
C PRO A 219 -36.27 15.54 -3.87
N GLY A 220 -36.48 16.73 -4.46
CA GLY A 220 -37.49 17.71 -3.99
C GLY A 220 -37.12 18.50 -2.74
N ILE A 221 -35.87 18.50 -2.35
CA ILE A 221 -35.36 19.31 -1.25
C ILE A 221 -35.36 20.80 -1.68
N SER A 222 -36.11 21.65 -0.98
CA SER A 222 -36.39 23.04 -1.37
C SER A 222 -35.16 23.96 -1.37
N ARG A 223 -34.08 23.62 -0.64
CA ARG A 223 -32.87 24.43 -0.59
C ARG A 223 -31.65 23.52 -0.39
N GLY A 224 -30.77 23.49 -1.40
CA GLY A 224 -29.55 22.66 -1.40
C GLY A 224 -29.85 21.18 -1.59
N GLU A 225 -28.96 20.30 -1.14
CA GLU A 225 -29.00 18.84 -1.34
C GLU A 225 -29.06 18.11 0.00
N ALA A 226 -29.71 16.94 0.01
CA ALA A 226 -29.62 15.99 1.11
C ALA A 226 -29.40 14.59 0.56
N TYR A 227 -28.53 13.84 1.20
CA TYR A 227 -28.25 12.46 0.81
C TYR A 227 -27.85 11.58 2.01
N VAL A 228 -28.06 10.31 1.86
CA VAL A 228 -27.54 9.30 2.76
C VAL A 228 -26.52 8.44 2.02
N ARG A 229 -25.50 8.00 2.74
CA ARG A 229 -24.54 7.02 2.24
C ARG A 229 -24.37 5.91 3.27
N ALA A 230 -24.40 4.68 2.79
CA ALA A 230 -24.01 3.50 3.55
C ALA A 230 -22.88 2.79 2.78
N SER A 231 -21.90 2.24 3.51
CA SER A 231 -20.86 1.41 2.93
C SER A 231 -20.44 0.30 3.87
N ALA A 232 -20.03 -0.81 3.27
CA ALA A 232 -19.39 -1.93 3.96
C ALA A 232 -18.02 -2.16 3.32
N HIS A 233 -17.01 -2.40 4.18
CA HIS A 233 -15.63 -2.67 3.79
C HIS A 233 -15.19 -3.98 4.43
N HIS A 234 -14.84 -4.96 3.63
CA HIS A 234 -14.29 -6.22 4.08
C HIS A 234 -12.78 -6.27 3.84
N ILE A 235 -12.06 -6.75 4.84
CA ILE A 235 -10.64 -7.01 4.77
C ILE A 235 -10.44 -8.42 5.30
N GLY A 236 -9.93 -9.32 4.46
CA GLY A 236 -9.61 -10.69 4.84
C GLY A 236 -8.52 -10.76 5.89
N ASP A 237 -8.34 -11.93 6.44
CA ASP A 237 -7.31 -12.20 7.42
C ASP A 237 -5.90 -11.83 6.91
N HIS A 238 -5.08 -11.30 7.80
CA HIS A 238 -3.72 -10.89 7.45
C HIS A 238 -2.87 -10.59 8.68
N HIS A 239 -1.56 -10.68 8.53
CA HIS A 239 -0.60 -10.25 9.53
C HIS A 239 -0.26 -8.76 9.38
N VAL A 240 -0.05 -8.06 10.50
CA VAL A 240 0.37 -6.65 10.52
C VAL A 240 1.82 -6.46 10.98
N SER A 241 2.53 -7.55 11.29
CA SER A 241 3.98 -7.57 11.57
C SER A 241 4.71 -8.60 10.72
N GLN A 242 6.00 -8.41 10.55
CA GLN A 242 6.84 -9.19 9.64
C GLN A 242 6.97 -10.66 10.02
N LEU A 243 6.99 -11.01 11.30
CA LEU A 243 7.22 -12.38 11.76
C LEU A 243 5.94 -13.22 11.86
N ASN A 244 4.81 -12.69 11.41
CA ASN A 244 3.52 -13.39 11.39
C ASN A 244 3.11 -13.97 12.75
N THR A 245 3.38 -13.25 13.84
CA THR A 245 3.03 -13.72 15.17
C THR A 245 1.53 -13.67 15.43
N PRO A 246 0.97 -14.60 16.23
CA PRO A 246 -0.46 -14.60 16.54
C PRO A 246 -0.95 -13.30 17.19
N THR A 247 -0.09 -12.60 17.93
CA THR A 247 -0.42 -11.33 18.61
C THR A 247 -0.60 -10.16 17.67
N THR A 248 -0.23 -10.31 16.40
CA THR A 248 -0.32 -9.27 15.34
C THR A 248 -1.12 -9.75 14.14
N PHE A 249 -1.93 -10.78 14.32
CA PHE A 249 -2.83 -11.32 13.32
C PHE A 249 -4.20 -10.64 13.41
N ASN A 250 -4.73 -10.26 12.27
CA ASN A 250 -6.11 -9.83 12.12
C ASN A 250 -6.93 -10.96 11.50
N GLU A 251 -8.03 -11.33 12.14
CA GLU A 251 -9.07 -12.13 11.52
C GLU A 251 -9.84 -11.30 10.48
N ASP A 252 -10.69 -11.95 9.69
CA ASP A 252 -11.60 -11.31 8.75
C ASP A 252 -12.42 -10.20 9.42
N GLN A 253 -12.50 -9.04 8.80
CA GLN A 253 -13.20 -7.88 9.34
C GLN A 253 -14.15 -7.29 8.30
N THR A 254 -15.36 -6.93 8.74
CA THR A 254 -16.32 -6.21 7.91
C THR A 254 -16.81 -4.96 8.63
N LEU A 255 -16.28 -3.81 8.26
CA LEU A 255 -16.65 -2.52 8.81
C LEU A 255 -17.83 -1.94 8.05
N VAL A 256 -18.80 -1.43 8.78
CA VAL A 256 -19.96 -0.74 8.20
C VAL A 256 -19.96 0.72 8.62
N ASP A 257 -20.10 1.60 7.66
CA ASP A 257 -20.20 3.06 7.86
C ASP A 257 -21.53 3.58 7.34
N PHE A 258 -22.05 4.62 7.96
CA PHE A 258 -23.29 5.29 7.55
C PHE A 258 -23.19 6.79 7.78
N SER A 259 -23.76 7.59 6.86
CA SER A 259 -23.88 9.03 7.06
C SER A 259 -25.16 9.60 6.47
N VAL A 260 -25.67 10.66 7.13
CA VAL A 260 -26.71 11.55 6.63
C VAL A 260 -26.11 12.91 6.42
N ASN A 261 -26.28 13.46 5.23
CA ASN A 261 -25.61 14.66 4.78
C ASN A 261 -26.62 15.71 4.31
N ARG A 262 -26.40 16.97 4.67
CA ARG A 262 -27.17 18.12 4.24
C ARG A 262 -26.24 19.19 3.72
N VAL A 263 -26.40 19.61 2.47
CA VAL A 263 -25.66 20.72 1.87
C VAL A 263 -26.63 21.88 1.66
N ILE A 264 -26.31 23.06 2.17
CA ILE A 264 -27.08 24.30 2.04
C ILE A 264 -26.06 25.39 1.69
N ASP A 265 -26.19 25.98 0.51
CA ASP A 265 -25.24 27.00 0.00
C ASP A 265 -23.77 26.52 0.17
N ASN A 266 -22.98 27.21 0.98
CA ASN A 266 -21.58 26.89 1.22
C ASN A 266 -21.37 26.01 2.47
N ALA A 267 -22.40 25.55 3.13
CA ALA A 267 -22.31 24.75 4.34
C ALA A 267 -22.73 23.30 4.09
N LYS A 268 -21.91 22.35 4.53
CA LYS A 268 -22.24 20.93 4.60
C LYS A 268 -22.28 20.48 6.06
N ILE A 269 -23.37 19.84 6.46
CA ILE A 269 -23.52 19.20 7.77
C ILE A 269 -23.65 17.70 7.54
N SER A 270 -22.83 16.91 8.22
CA SER A 270 -22.84 15.46 8.17
C SER A 270 -23.00 14.88 9.57
N VAL A 271 -23.96 13.98 9.75
CA VAL A 271 -24.04 13.10 10.92
C VAL A 271 -23.58 11.73 10.46
N PHE A 272 -22.60 11.15 11.13
CA PHE A 272 -21.99 9.90 10.69
C PHE A 272 -21.78 8.92 11.83
N GLY A 273 -21.75 7.65 11.47
CA GLY A 273 -21.24 6.55 12.28
C GLY A 273 -20.21 5.77 11.48
N ARG A 274 -19.07 5.48 12.07
CA ARG A 274 -18.00 4.70 11.49
C ARG A 274 -17.76 3.43 12.30
N ASN A 275 -17.37 2.34 11.63
CA ASN A 275 -17.21 1.04 12.24
C ASN A 275 -18.42 0.64 13.09
N LEU A 276 -19.62 0.69 12.50
CA LEU A 276 -20.89 0.40 13.20
C LEU A 276 -20.97 -1.05 13.70
N THR A 277 -20.30 -1.97 13.03
CA THR A 277 -20.10 -3.36 13.44
C THR A 277 -19.23 -3.50 14.69
N ASN A 278 -18.46 -2.46 15.03
CA ASN A 278 -17.48 -2.42 16.12
C ASN A 278 -16.43 -3.52 15.98
N GLU A 279 -15.94 -3.71 14.76
CA GLU A 279 -14.84 -4.64 14.47
C GLU A 279 -13.58 -4.21 15.21
N GLU A 280 -12.96 -5.14 15.88
CA GLU A 280 -11.67 -4.96 16.55
C GLU A 280 -10.56 -5.49 15.65
N GLY A 281 -9.37 -4.91 15.75
CA GLY A 281 -8.20 -5.33 14.99
C GLY A 281 -7.05 -4.34 15.10
N PHE A 282 -5.98 -4.64 14.40
CA PHE A 282 -4.75 -3.86 14.44
C PHE A 282 -4.52 -3.15 13.10
N THR A 283 -4.00 -1.94 13.17
CA THR A 283 -3.58 -1.17 11.98
C THR A 283 -2.10 -1.36 11.66
N VAL A 284 -1.30 -1.54 12.69
CA VAL A 284 0.16 -1.70 12.64
C VAL A 284 0.58 -2.65 13.75
N GLY A 285 1.51 -3.53 13.46
CA GLY A 285 2.21 -4.34 14.45
C GLY A 285 3.72 -4.27 14.23
N TYR A 286 4.46 -4.39 15.30
CA TYR A 286 5.90 -4.50 15.28
C TYR A 286 6.33 -5.57 16.27
N ASP A 287 7.06 -6.55 15.77
CA ASP A 287 7.46 -7.71 16.54
C ASP A 287 8.98 -7.77 16.62
N VAL A 288 9.49 -7.57 17.81
CA VAL A 288 10.91 -7.65 18.14
C VAL A 288 11.15 -8.71 19.23
N PHE A 289 10.19 -9.67 19.38
CA PHE A 289 10.20 -10.62 20.45
C PHE A 289 11.47 -11.47 20.49
N ALA A 290 11.91 -11.97 19.34
CA ALA A 290 13.12 -12.78 19.23
C ALA A 290 14.36 -12.07 19.76
N GLY A 291 14.39 -10.76 19.64
CA GLY A 291 15.54 -9.94 20.02
C GLY A 291 15.40 -9.15 21.30
N ALA A 292 14.21 -8.64 21.65
CA ALA A 292 13.99 -7.74 22.77
C ALA A 292 12.88 -8.21 23.72
N ALA A 293 12.28 -9.37 23.45
CA ALA A 293 11.21 -9.98 24.24
C ALA A 293 9.95 -9.10 24.41
N TRP A 294 9.64 -8.26 23.41
CA TRP A 294 8.40 -7.49 23.35
C TRP A 294 7.88 -7.34 21.92
N SER A 295 6.59 -7.19 21.82
CA SER A 295 5.90 -6.82 20.60
C SER A 295 4.79 -5.83 20.93
N TYR A 296 4.35 -5.04 19.95
CA TYR A 296 3.18 -4.19 20.10
C TYR A 296 2.33 -4.18 18.84
N ALA A 297 1.06 -3.88 19.00
CA ALA A 297 0.17 -3.58 17.90
C ALA A 297 -0.69 -2.35 18.24
N MET A 298 -0.97 -1.53 17.24
CA MET A 298 -1.85 -0.38 17.38
C MET A 298 -3.28 -0.78 17.01
N ALA A 299 -4.19 -0.66 17.96
CA ALA A 299 -5.59 -0.99 17.73
C ALA A 299 -6.23 -0.07 16.67
N ARG A 300 -7.16 -0.62 15.92
CA ARG A 300 -8.08 0.12 15.05
C ARG A 300 -8.99 1.03 15.89
N ALA A 301 -9.43 2.15 15.30
CA ALA A 301 -10.45 2.98 15.91
C ALA A 301 -11.76 2.19 16.12
N PRO A 302 -12.33 2.20 17.34
CA PRO A 302 -13.61 1.53 17.63
C PRO A 302 -14.75 2.25 16.91
N ARG A 303 -15.98 1.75 17.09
CA ARG A 303 -17.18 2.43 16.63
C ARG A 303 -17.23 3.87 17.13
N THR A 304 -17.41 4.80 16.20
CA THR A 304 -17.47 6.24 16.47
C THR A 304 -18.70 6.86 15.83
N TRP A 305 -19.26 7.86 16.49
CA TRP A 305 -20.33 8.71 15.99
C TRP A 305 -19.89 10.15 16.05
N GLY A 306 -20.31 10.94 15.09
CA GLY A 306 -19.93 12.34 15.06
C GLY A 306 -20.87 13.19 14.23
N VAL A 307 -20.71 14.50 14.43
CA VAL A 307 -21.28 15.55 13.59
C VAL A 307 -20.12 16.38 13.07
N GLU A 308 -20.11 16.61 11.77
CA GLU A 308 -19.13 17.44 11.09
C GLU A 308 -19.83 18.57 10.37
N MET A 309 -19.30 19.76 10.46
CA MET A 309 -19.73 20.91 9.68
C MET A 309 -18.55 21.46 8.88
N THR A 310 -18.72 21.52 7.56
CA THR A 310 -17.75 22.13 6.63
C THR A 310 -18.37 23.40 6.05
N TYR A 311 -17.63 24.50 6.04
CA TYR A 311 -18.03 25.74 5.42
C TYR A 311 -16.97 26.18 4.42
N SER A 312 -17.37 26.44 3.17
CA SER A 312 -16.50 26.92 2.09
C SER A 312 -16.68 28.43 1.94
N PHE A 313 -15.58 29.17 2.04
CA PHE A 313 -15.57 30.65 1.95
C PHE A 313 -15.50 31.13 0.49
#